data_1adff6a26645e8a5f321f066c936b71a
#
_entry.id   1adff6a26645e8a5f321f066c936b71a
#
_cell.length_a   1.000
_cell.length_b   1.000
_cell.length_c   1.000
_cell.angle_alpha   90.00
_cell.angle_beta   90.00
_cell.angle_gamma   90.00
#
_symmetry.space_group_name_H-M   'P 1'
#
loop_
_entity.id
_entity.type
_entity.pdbx_description
1 polymer ?
#
loop_
_entity_poly.entity_id
_entity_poly.type
_entity_poly.pdbx_seq_one_letter_code
_entity_poly.pdbx_strand_id
1 'polypeptide(L)'
;MHIPPSGTDQYVKHSWIAHIDNQCVGHTHLHVEPENRIKFLDAWVHPDHRRKGIFRYMWDTRWNYVKENFPGYTAYAWCKPMSLPLLIEKGFKEGDTCVYVSSTIK
;
A
#
# COMPACT_ATOMS: atom_id res chain seq x y z
N MET A 1 22.83 -3.00 -11.62
CA MET A 1 21.98 -2.20 -10.72
C MET A 1 21.38 -1.05 -11.48
N HIS A 2 20.14 -0.81 -11.26
CA HIS A 2 19.49 0.33 -11.87
C HIS A 2 19.91 1.62 -11.18
N ILE A 3 20.29 2.61 -11.97
CA ILE A 3 20.61 3.92 -11.45
C ILE A 3 19.48 4.86 -11.85
N PRO A 4 18.80 5.51 -10.87
CA PRO A 4 17.71 6.39 -11.21
C PRO A 4 18.17 7.53 -12.12
N PRO A 5 17.43 7.80 -13.18
CA PRO A 5 17.79 8.91 -14.06
C PRO A 5 17.57 10.23 -13.34
N SER A 6 18.56 11.09 -13.40
CA SER A 6 18.45 12.47 -12.89
C SER A 6 18.01 12.57 -11.43
N GLY A 7 18.20 11.53 -10.65
CA GLY A 7 17.82 11.55 -9.25
C GLY A 7 16.33 11.67 -8.99
N THR A 8 15.51 11.39 -9.99
CA THR A 8 14.05 11.52 -9.84
C THR A 8 13.42 10.33 -9.15
N ASP A 9 14.02 9.15 -9.27
CA ASP A 9 13.50 7.93 -8.66
C ASP A 9 14.13 7.74 -7.30
N GLN A 10 13.73 8.59 -6.36
CA GLN A 10 14.28 8.56 -5.02
C GLN A 10 13.39 7.77 -4.09
N TYR A 11 12.98 6.60 -4.57
CA TYR A 11 12.14 5.72 -3.76
C TYR A 11 12.54 4.27 -4.00
N VAL A 12 12.18 3.43 -3.03
CA VAL A 12 12.34 1.99 -3.14
C VAL A 12 10.95 1.37 -3.19
N LYS A 13 10.72 0.51 -4.17
CA LYS A 13 9.45 -0.15 -4.35
C LYS A 13 9.46 -1.50 -3.67
N HIS A 14 8.43 -1.78 -2.89
CA HIS A 14 8.18 -3.09 -2.31
C HIS A 14 6.85 -3.62 -2.85
N SER A 15 6.82 -4.92 -3.12
CA SER A 15 5.64 -5.54 -3.72
C SER A 15 5.32 -6.85 -3.01
N TRP A 16 4.04 -7.15 -2.92
CA TRP A 16 3.54 -8.42 -2.38
C TRP A 16 2.63 -9.03 -3.43
N ILE A 17 2.81 -10.32 -3.67
CA ILE A 17 2.04 -11.04 -4.67
C ILE A 17 1.44 -12.26 -4.00
N ALA A 18 0.12 -12.39 -4.10
CA ALA A 18 -0.61 -13.52 -3.55
C ALA A 18 -0.79 -14.59 -4.63
N HIS A 19 -0.51 -15.83 -4.28
CA HIS A 19 -0.67 -16.96 -5.19
C HIS A 19 -1.57 -18.02 -4.56
N ILE A 20 -2.39 -18.63 -5.38
CA ILE A 20 -3.12 -19.85 -5.03
C ILE A 20 -2.89 -20.85 -6.16
N ASP A 21 -2.39 -22.04 -5.84
CA ASP A 21 -2.11 -23.10 -6.82
C ASP A 21 -1.30 -22.59 -8.01
N ASN A 22 -0.23 -21.84 -7.70
CA ASN A 22 0.69 -21.26 -8.68
C ASN A 22 0.06 -20.19 -9.58
N GLN A 23 -1.15 -19.75 -9.29
CA GLN A 23 -1.78 -18.67 -10.00
C GLN A 23 -1.67 -17.39 -9.18
N CYS A 24 -1.26 -16.29 -9.83
CA CYS A 24 -1.27 -14.99 -9.18
C CYS A 24 -2.73 -14.53 -9.02
N VAL A 25 -3.17 -14.38 -7.78
CA VAL A 25 -4.55 -13.98 -7.50
C VAL A 25 -4.65 -12.58 -6.91
N GLY A 26 -3.53 -11.94 -6.65
CA GLY A 26 -3.54 -10.57 -6.18
C GLY A 26 -2.16 -9.99 -6.03
N HIS A 27 -2.09 -8.67 -5.99
CA HIS A 27 -0.84 -7.97 -5.74
C HIS A 27 -1.10 -6.62 -5.10
N THR A 28 -0.12 -6.12 -4.38
CA THR A 28 -0.15 -4.77 -3.83
C THR A 28 1.28 -4.27 -3.70
N HIS A 29 1.44 -2.95 -3.65
CA HIS A 29 2.75 -2.32 -3.70
C HIS A 29 2.81 -1.11 -2.80
N LEU A 30 4.05 -0.68 -2.49
CA LEU A 30 4.27 0.62 -1.88
C LEU A 30 5.59 1.19 -2.37
N HIS A 31 5.72 2.51 -2.26
CA HIS A 31 6.98 3.20 -2.50
C HIS A 31 7.43 3.87 -1.21
N VAL A 32 8.68 3.62 -0.83
CA VAL A 32 9.33 4.38 0.25
C VAL A 32 9.99 5.58 -0.39
N GLU A 33 9.53 6.76 -0.03
CA GLU A 33 9.93 8.01 -0.66
C GLU A 33 10.82 8.83 0.28
N PRO A 34 11.49 9.87 -0.25
CA PRO A 34 12.24 10.80 0.60
C PRO A 34 11.37 11.44 1.67
N GLU A 35 12.03 11.96 2.70
CA GLU A 35 11.36 12.68 3.79
C GLU A 35 10.45 11.80 4.63
N ASN A 36 10.82 10.52 4.76
CA ASN A 36 10.10 9.56 5.60
C ASN A 36 8.63 9.44 5.21
N ARG A 37 8.38 9.30 3.92
CA ARG A 37 7.02 9.12 3.40
C ARG A 37 6.90 7.78 2.71
N ILE A 38 5.73 7.18 2.84
CA ILE A 38 5.41 5.93 2.16
C ILE A 38 4.11 6.11 1.40
N LYS A 39 4.19 5.90 0.09
CA LYS A 39 3.01 5.92 -0.77
C LYS A 39 2.49 4.52 -0.94
N PHE A 40 1.26 4.28 -0.51
CA PHE A 40 0.59 3.00 -0.71
C PHE A 40 -0.07 3.01 -2.07
N LEU A 41 0.25 2.00 -2.88
CA LEU A 41 -0.29 1.89 -4.23
C LEU A 41 -1.48 0.94 -4.24
N ASP A 42 -2.14 0.87 -5.39
CA ASP A 42 -3.34 0.07 -5.55
C ASP A 42 -3.10 -1.39 -5.19
N ALA A 43 -4.14 -2.02 -4.68
CA ALA A 43 -4.19 -3.47 -4.49
C ALA A 43 -5.18 -4.04 -5.50
N TRP A 44 -4.82 -5.18 -6.07
CA TRP A 44 -5.66 -5.88 -7.04
C TRP A 44 -5.86 -7.31 -6.60
N VAL A 45 -7.10 -7.79 -6.74
CA VAL A 45 -7.43 -9.18 -6.49
C VAL A 45 -8.17 -9.71 -7.72
N HIS A 46 -7.77 -10.89 -8.17
CA HIS A 46 -8.38 -11.55 -9.31
C HIS A 46 -9.90 -11.67 -9.09
N PRO A 47 -10.73 -11.35 -10.09
CA PRO A 47 -12.19 -11.35 -9.92
C PRO A 47 -12.76 -12.66 -9.36
N ASP A 48 -12.20 -13.80 -9.76
CA ASP A 48 -12.70 -15.09 -9.30
C ASP A 48 -12.33 -15.41 -7.85
N HIS A 49 -11.48 -14.58 -7.25
CA HIS A 49 -11.00 -14.81 -5.89
C HIS A 49 -11.37 -13.67 -4.95
N ARG A 50 -12.25 -12.78 -5.37
CA ARG A 50 -12.72 -11.68 -4.54
C ARG A 50 -13.66 -12.19 -3.45
N ARG A 51 -13.77 -11.40 -2.36
CA ARG A 51 -14.62 -11.72 -1.20
C ARG A 51 -14.15 -12.97 -0.43
N LYS A 52 -12.87 -13.31 -0.57
CA LYS A 52 -12.27 -14.43 0.18
C LYS A 52 -11.25 -13.96 1.20
N GLY A 53 -11.21 -12.63 1.46
CA GLY A 53 -10.29 -12.08 2.44
C GLY A 53 -8.88 -11.84 1.91
N ILE A 54 -8.61 -12.05 0.62
CA ILE A 54 -7.28 -11.87 0.04
C ILE A 54 -6.84 -10.42 0.11
N PHE A 55 -7.74 -9.49 -0.22
CA PHE A 55 -7.44 -8.07 -0.18
C PHE A 55 -7.02 -7.64 1.23
N ARG A 56 -7.80 -8.01 2.24
CA ARG A 56 -7.49 -7.67 3.62
C ARG A 56 -6.21 -8.35 4.07
N TYR A 57 -6.00 -9.59 3.69
CA TYR A 57 -4.79 -10.32 4.05
C TYR A 57 -3.54 -9.62 3.50
N MET A 58 -3.56 -9.23 2.22
CA MET A 58 -2.44 -8.49 1.63
C MET A 58 -2.26 -7.13 2.30
N TRP A 59 -3.38 -6.46 2.61
CA TRP A 59 -3.33 -5.17 3.27
C TRP A 59 -2.69 -5.28 4.66
N ASP A 60 -3.10 -6.27 5.42
CA ASP A 60 -2.55 -6.48 6.76
C ASP A 60 -1.09 -6.86 6.70
N THR A 61 -0.70 -7.70 5.75
CA THR A 61 0.70 -8.10 5.57
C THR A 61 1.56 -6.87 5.26
N ARG A 62 1.13 -6.04 4.33
CA ARG A 62 1.84 -4.81 3.97
C ARG A 62 1.89 -3.84 5.14
N TRP A 63 0.77 -3.66 5.84
CA TRP A 63 0.69 -2.74 6.97
C TRP A 63 1.61 -3.18 8.11
N ASN A 64 1.62 -4.47 8.42
CA ASN A 64 2.51 -4.99 9.46
C ASN A 64 3.98 -4.81 9.09
N TYR A 65 4.30 -4.98 7.82
CA TYR A 65 5.66 -4.77 7.34
C TYR A 65 6.10 -3.32 7.57
N VAL A 66 5.26 -2.33 7.24
CA VAL A 66 5.65 -0.94 7.43
C VAL A 66 5.69 -0.55 8.89
N LYS A 67 4.81 -1.10 9.73
CA LYS A 67 4.86 -0.84 11.17
C LYS A 67 6.17 -1.33 11.78
N GLU A 68 6.67 -2.44 11.27
CA GLU A 68 7.88 -3.06 11.79
C GLU A 68 9.15 -2.37 11.30
N ASN A 69 9.13 -1.93 10.05
CA ASN A 69 10.35 -1.42 9.40
C ASN A 69 10.41 0.10 9.26
N PHE A 70 9.28 0.79 9.33
CA PHE A 70 9.22 2.23 9.08
C PHE A 70 8.39 2.97 10.11
N PRO A 71 8.63 2.76 11.42
CA PRO A 71 7.88 3.50 12.42
C PRO A 71 8.19 5.00 12.31
N GLY A 72 7.18 5.83 12.48
CA GLY A 72 7.34 7.28 12.39
C GLY A 72 7.18 7.86 11.01
N TYR A 73 7.18 7.02 9.97
CA TYR A 73 6.96 7.49 8.61
C TYR A 73 5.50 7.91 8.41
N THR A 74 5.28 8.82 7.47
CA THR A 74 3.92 9.20 7.08
C THR A 74 3.49 8.34 5.90
N ALA A 75 2.42 7.59 6.08
CA ALA A 75 1.83 6.79 5.01
C ALA A 75 0.71 7.57 4.35
N TYR A 76 0.60 7.50 3.04
CA TYR A 76 -0.48 8.14 2.32
C TYR A 76 -0.89 7.30 1.11
N ALA A 77 -2.10 7.54 0.65
CA ALA A 77 -2.65 6.80 -0.49
C ALA A 77 -3.72 7.62 -1.18
N TRP A 78 -3.84 7.39 -2.48
CA TRP A 78 -5.00 7.79 -3.25
C TRP A 78 -5.84 6.54 -3.39
N CYS A 79 -6.97 6.47 -2.71
CA CYS A 79 -7.76 5.24 -2.70
C CYS A 79 -9.09 5.41 -3.42
N LYS A 80 -9.60 4.29 -3.93
CA LYS A 80 -10.93 4.28 -4.50
C LYS A 80 -11.96 4.30 -3.37
N PRO A 81 -13.18 4.81 -3.62
CA PRO A 81 -14.19 4.89 -2.56
C PRO A 81 -14.43 3.57 -1.84
N MET A 82 -14.38 2.45 -2.55
CA MET A 82 -14.62 1.15 -1.92
C MET A 82 -13.50 0.69 -1.00
N SER A 83 -12.31 1.31 -1.11
CA SER A 83 -11.19 0.99 -0.22
C SER A 83 -11.13 1.92 0.99
N LEU A 84 -11.84 3.04 0.96
CA LEU A 84 -11.77 4.04 1.99
C LEU A 84 -12.13 3.52 3.39
N PRO A 85 -13.17 2.72 3.58
CA PRO A 85 -13.50 2.22 4.91
C PRO A 85 -12.35 1.44 5.56
N LEU A 86 -11.64 0.64 4.79
CA LEU A 86 -10.52 -0.12 5.32
C LEU A 86 -9.37 0.81 5.75
N LEU A 87 -9.08 1.82 4.95
CA LEU A 87 -8.02 2.75 5.31
C LEU A 87 -8.37 3.57 6.54
N ILE A 88 -9.62 4.00 6.66
CA ILE A 88 -10.07 4.68 7.88
C ILE A 88 -9.94 3.77 9.09
N GLU A 89 -10.30 2.50 8.95
CA GLU A 89 -10.12 1.51 10.02
C GLU A 89 -8.66 1.40 10.45
N LYS A 90 -7.72 1.54 9.52
CA LYS A 90 -6.28 1.49 9.82
C LYS A 90 -5.71 2.80 10.36
N GLY A 91 -6.55 3.81 10.53
CA GLY A 91 -6.12 5.09 11.11
C GLY A 91 -5.77 6.16 10.10
N PHE A 92 -6.05 5.94 8.83
CA PHE A 92 -5.83 6.97 7.81
C PHE A 92 -6.93 8.02 7.90
N LYS A 93 -6.57 9.25 7.59
CA LYS A 93 -7.50 10.38 7.59
C LYS A 93 -7.68 10.89 6.17
N GLU A 94 -8.90 11.24 5.82
CA GLU A 94 -9.17 11.85 4.53
C GLU A 94 -8.51 13.21 4.43
N GLY A 95 -7.94 13.50 3.25
CA GLY A 95 -7.44 14.82 2.94
C GLY A 95 -8.54 15.71 2.38
N ASP A 96 -8.12 16.89 1.95
CA ASP A 96 -9.05 17.89 1.43
C ASP A 96 -9.64 17.54 0.07
N THR A 97 -8.94 16.72 -0.70
CA THR A 97 -9.45 16.27 -1.99
C THR A 97 -9.91 14.83 -1.86
N CYS A 98 -10.87 14.46 -2.67
CA CYS A 98 -11.41 13.10 -2.60
C CYS A 98 -10.30 12.05 -2.68
N VAL A 99 -10.45 10.99 -1.93
CA VAL A 99 -9.67 9.76 -1.94
C VAL A 99 -8.19 9.88 -1.52
N TYR A 100 -7.71 11.04 -1.10
CA TYR A 100 -6.39 11.13 -0.48
C TYR A 100 -6.52 10.85 1.00
N VAL A 101 -5.73 9.95 1.52
CA VAL A 101 -5.72 9.63 2.95
C VAL A 101 -4.28 9.51 3.42
N SER A 102 -4.06 9.82 4.69
CA SER A 102 -2.71 9.71 5.26
C SER A 102 -2.75 9.33 6.72
N SER A 103 -1.65 8.81 7.21
CA SER A 103 -1.49 8.44 8.61
C SER A 103 0.00 8.41 8.96
N THR A 104 0.31 8.68 10.23
CA THR A 104 1.67 8.48 10.73
C THR A 104 1.78 7.04 11.22
N ILE A 105 2.80 6.36 10.79
CA ILE A 105 3.03 4.96 11.15
C ILE A 105 3.62 4.92 12.56
N LYS A 106 2.98 4.21 13.43
CA LYS A 106 3.39 4.09 14.83
C LYS A 106 4.15 2.81 15.12
#